data_4c7a2d40157ea38c9721581a8d4bb509
#
_entry.id   4c7a2d40157ea38c9721581a8d4bb509
#
_cell.length_a   1.000
_cell.length_b   1.000
_cell.length_c   1.000
_cell.angle_alpha   90.00
_cell.angle_beta   90.00
_cell.angle_gamma   90.00
#
_symmetry.space_group_name_H-M   'P 1'
#
loop_
_entity.id
_entity.type
_entity.pdbx_description
1 polymer ?
#
loop_
_entity_poly.entity_id
_entity_poly.type
_entity_poly.pdbx_seq_one_letter_code
_entity_poly.pdbx_strand_id
1 'polypeptide(L)'
;MELGAPTEESGNAGLVAIDRALEDYRAGGFDVLVTAPLNNNENFQFSGQSRYIEDHLCAEVPSISVLVNEKLRIALATRNLPLNQVSASLSVERITKSGKLLYNSIMRDFRISNPRLAILALNPKAGDNGLLGSEEQEIITPAIEALVGEGIQAFGPYPADKFFGDSYWEQFDGILAMYYEQGLTPFRALTVEGSVNYLAGLPLICTAPEITDNLEIAGKNIADPISMRHAIYLAIDTFRHRLEYDEPMRNPLQKLYKERRDDSEKVRFSIPKRRDNREGSND
;
A
#
# COMPACT_ATOMS: atom_id res chain seq x y z
N MET A 1 -29.83 -3.40 22.38
CA MET A 1 -29.47 -3.28 20.95
C MET A 1 -30.72 -3.45 20.10
N GLU A 2 -30.96 -2.53 19.19
CA GLU A 2 -32.05 -2.59 18.22
C GLU A 2 -31.49 -3.05 16.87
N LEU A 3 -32.07 -4.11 16.27
CA LEU A 3 -31.62 -4.63 14.98
C LEU A 3 -32.03 -3.66 13.86
N GLY A 4 -31.11 -3.30 13.01
CA GLY A 4 -31.39 -2.45 11.84
C GLY A 4 -31.19 -0.96 12.08
N ALA A 5 -30.83 -0.54 13.30
CA ALA A 5 -30.55 0.85 13.61
C ALA A 5 -29.20 1.01 14.35
N PRO A 6 -28.43 2.07 14.06
CA PRO A 6 -27.25 2.40 14.84
C PRO A 6 -27.66 2.90 16.22
N THR A 7 -27.11 2.30 17.27
CA THR A 7 -27.30 2.75 18.65
C THR A 7 -25.95 3.03 19.31
N GLU A 8 -25.92 3.94 20.28
CA GLU A 8 -24.72 4.19 21.06
C GLU A 8 -24.22 2.92 21.77
N GLU A 9 -25.15 2.12 22.28
CA GLU A 9 -24.85 0.85 22.93
C GLU A 9 -24.13 -0.13 21.97
N SER A 10 -24.58 -0.22 20.71
CA SER A 10 -23.96 -1.10 19.71
C SER A 10 -22.57 -0.62 19.29
N GLY A 11 -22.38 0.70 19.17
CA GLY A 11 -21.07 1.30 18.90
C GLY A 11 -20.08 1.03 20.03
N ASN A 12 -20.49 1.25 21.28
CA ASN A 12 -19.69 0.98 22.47
C ASN A 12 -19.31 -0.50 22.58
N ALA A 13 -20.24 -1.41 22.34
CA ALA A 13 -19.97 -2.84 22.37
C ALA A 13 -18.93 -3.25 21.32
N GLY A 14 -18.97 -2.64 20.12
CA GLY A 14 -17.96 -2.86 19.09
C GLY A 14 -16.57 -2.38 19.50
N LEU A 15 -16.45 -1.22 20.15
CA LEU A 15 -15.17 -0.71 20.66
C LEU A 15 -14.61 -1.61 21.77
N VAL A 16 -15.44 -2.02 22.73
CA VAL A 16 -15.04 -2.96 23.79
C VAL A 16 -14.51 -4.27 23.19
N ALA A 17 -15.14 -4.76 22.12
CA ALA A 17 -14.67 -5.97 21.44
C ALA A 17 -13.31 -5.77 20.77
N ILE A 18 -13.07 -4.60 20.14
CA ILE A 18 -11.77 -4.26 19.55
C ILE A 18 -10.71 -4.13 20.64
N ASP A 19 -10.99 -3.41 21.73
CA ASP A 19 -10.04 -3.23 22.84
C ASP A 19 -9.62 -4.58 23.42
N ARG A 20 -10.59 -5.47 23.63
CA ARG A 20 -10.31 -6.82 24.11
C ARG A 20 -9.44 -7.60 23.12
N ALA A 21 -9.73 -7.51 21.83
CA ALA A 21 -8.89 -8.15 20.80
C ALA A 21 -7.46 -7.59 20.83
N LEU A 22 -7.27 -6.28 20.97
CA LEU A 22 -5.94 -5.68 21.05
C LEU A 22 -5.17 -6.10 22.32
N GLU A 23 -5.87 -6.25 23.46
CA GLU A 23 -5.28 -6.81 24.68
C GLU A 23 -4.82 -8.26 24.49
N ASP A 24 -5.67 -9.11 23.91
CA ASP A 24 -5.36 -10.52 23.66
C ASP A 24 -4.22 -10.67 22.64
N TYR A 25 -4.15 -9.80 21.61
CA TYR A 25 -3.02 -9.75 20.70
C TYR A 25 -1.70 -9.39 21.42
N ARG A 26 -1.70 -8.37 22.30
CA ARG A 26 -0.51 -8.00 23.08
C ARG A 26 -0.06 -9.14 24.01
N ALA A 27 -1.00 -9.95 24.46
CA ALA A 27 -0.71 -11.14 25.24
C ALA A 27 -0.22 -12.34 24.39
N GLY A 28 -0.15 -12.21 23.06
CA GLY A 28 0.26 -13.27 22.15
C GLY A 28 -0.82 -14.32 21.90
N GLY A 29 -2.09 -13.99 22.07
CA GLY A 29 -3.21 -14.91 21.91
C GLY A 29 -3.54 -15.25 20.47
N PHE A 30 -3.17 -14.41 19.50
CA PHE A 30 -3.38 -14.64 18.07
C PHE A 30 -2.45 -13.77 17.21
N ASP A 31 -2.35 -14.07 15.91
CA ASP A 31 -1.46 -13.40 14.96
C ASP A 31 -2.20 -12.50 13.97
N VAL A 32 -3.49 -12.74 13.73
CA VAL A 32 -4.30 -12.04 12.73
C VAL A 32 -5.63 -11.62 13.29
N LEU A 33 -6.11 -10.44 12.91
CA LEU A 33 -7.41 -9.90 13.29
C LEU A 33 -8.25 -9.65 12.03
N VAL A 34 -9.41 -10.27 11.98
CA VAL A 34 -10.43 -9.97 10.96
C VAL A 34 -11.61 -9.33 11.65
N THR A 35 -11.95 -8.11 11.27
CA THR A 35 -13.03 -7.37 11.90
C THR A 35 -14.28 -7.32 11.02
N ALA A 36 -15.44 -7.31 11.65
CA ALA A 36 -16.69 -6.98 10.97
C ALA A 36 -16.84 -5.44 10.86
N PRO A 37 -17.70 -4.95 9.97
CA PRO A 37 -18.01 -3.52 9.89
C PRO A 37 -18.53 -3.00 11.24
N LEU A 38 -17.98 -1.86 11.66
CA LEU A 38 -18.41 -1.15 12.84
C LEU A 38 -19.06 0.16 12.41
N ASN A 39 -20.27 0.41 12.86
CA ASN A 39 -21.00 1.61 12.47
C ASN A 39 -20.47 2.83 13.21
N ASN A 40 -20.25 3.92 12.47
CA ASN A 40 -19.97 5.23 13.03
C ASN A 40 -21.29 5.85 13.50
N ASN A 41 -21.44 6.04 14.79
CA ASN A 41 -22.55 6.80 15.33
C ASN A 41 -22.15 8.28 15.41
N GLU A 42 -23.04 9.21 15.06
CA GLU A 42 -22.81 10.65 15.08
C GLU A 42 -22.38 11.19 16.46
N ASN A 43 -22.76 10.49 17.52
CA ASN A 43 -22.39 10.83 18.90
C ASN A 43 -20.99 10.33 19.30
N PHE A 44 -20.35 9.55 18.47
CA PHE A 44 -19.00 9.05 18.68
C PHE A 44 -18.01 9.88 17.85
N GLN A 45 -17.07 10.53 18.50
CA GLN A 45 -15.87 11.07 17.84
C GLN A 45 -14.96 9.91 17.37
N PHE A 46 -15.53 8.99 16.60
CA PHE A 46 -14.86 7.80 16.13
C PHE A 46 -14.33 8.07 14.72
N SER A 47 -13.03 8.16 14.62
CA SER A 47 -12.34 8.44 13.35
C SER A 47 -12.28 7.23 12.39
N GLY A 48 -13.11 6.20 12.64
CA GLY A 48 -13.15 4.95 11.91
C GLY A 48 -12.30 3.84 12.54
N GLN A 49 -12.74 2.60 12.35
CA GLN A 49 -12.16 1.40 12.95
C GLN A 49 -10.65 1.24 12.70
N SER A 50 -10.22 1.45 11.46
CA SER A 50 -8.79 1.36 11.11
C SER A 50 -7.96 2.35 11.91
N ARG A 51 -8.42 3.59 12.05
CA ARG A 51 -7.74 4.63 12.82
C ARG A 51 -7.70 4.29 14.32
N TYR A 52 -8.80 3.78 14.84
CA TYR A 52 -8.86 3.36 16.22
C TYR A 52 -7.84 2.26 16.54
N ILE A 53 -7.75 1.24 15.67
CA ILE A 53 -6.76 0.15 15.81
C ILE A 53 -5.34 0.71 15.73
N GLU A 54 -5.05 1.60 14.77
CA GLU A 54 -3.75 2.25 14.64
C GLU A 54 -3.34 2.95 15.93
N ASP A 55 -4.20 3.82 16.42
CA ASP A 55 -3.92 4.68 17.58
C ASP A 55 -3.74 3.86 18.88
N HIS A 56 -4.48 2.75 19.03
CA HIS A 56 -4.44 1.92 20.24
C HIS A 56 -3.44 0.77 20.19
N LEU A 57 -3.08 0.29 18.99
CA LEU A 57 -2.13 -0.81 18.86
C LEU A 57 -0.68 -0.31 18.94
N CYS A 58 -0.35 0.71 18.18
CA CYS A 58 1.02 1.12 17.96
C CYS A 58 1.06 2.56 17.39
N ALA A 59 0.78 3.56 18.23
CA ALA A 59 0.68 4.96 17.80
C ALA A 59 1.95 5.48 17.07
N GLU A 60 3.10 4.85 17.30
CA GLU A 60 4.38 5.24 16.67
C GLU A 60 4.68 4.50 15.36
N VAL A 61 3.96 3.40 15.06
CA VAL A 61 4.18 2.62 13.83
C VAL A 61 3.29 3.17 12.72
N PRO A 62 3.90 3.65 11.64
CA PRO A 62 3.13 4.18 10.53
C PRO A 62 2.38 3.05 9.81
N SER A 63 1.13 3.30 9.49
CA SER A 63 0.27 2.38 8.74
C SER A 63 -0.47 3.09 7.62
N ILE A 64 -0.95 2.31 6.67
CA ILE A 64 -1.74 2.79 5.54
C ILE A 64 -2.87 1.81 5.22
N SER A 65 -4.05 2.36 4.94
CA SER A 65 -5.19 1.56 4.45
C SER A 65 -5.01 1.22 2.99
N VAL A 66 -5.16 -0.05 2.67
CA VAL A 66 -5.07 -0.56 1.30
C VAL A 66 -6.37 -1.29 0.97
N LEU A 67 -7.04 -0.84 -0.06
CA LEU A 67 -8.18 -1.51 -0.67
C LEU A 67 -7.65 -2.64 -1.55
N VAL A 68 -8.08 -3.86 -1.28
CA VAL A 68 -7.53 -5.07 -1.93
C VAL A 68 -8.65 -5.90 -2.54
N ASN A 69 -8.43 -6.31 -3.77
CA ASN A 69 -9.11 -7.42 -4.41
C ASN A 69 -8.09 -8.31 -5.15
N GLU A 70 -8.53 -9.25 -5.96
CA GLU A 70 -7.63 -10.15 -6.69
C GLU A 70 -6.61 -9.41 -7.59
N LYS A 71 -7.02 -8.28 -8.19
CA LYS A 71 -6.23 -7.56 -9.20
C LYS A 71 -5.71 -6.20 -8.73
N LEU A 72 -6.43 -5.54 -7.82
CA LEU A 72 -6.16 -4.15 -7.43
C LEU A 72 -5.70 -4.05 -5.99
N ARG A 73 -4.71 -3.20 -5.76
CA ARG A 73 -4.25 -2.75 -4.43
C ARG A 73 -4.14 -1.24 -4.47
N ILE A 74 -5.10 -0.56 -3.86
CA ILE A 74 -5.15 0.91 -3.84
C ILE A 74 -4.95 1.41 -2.42
N ALA A 75 -3.86 2.09 -2.17
CA ALA A 75 -3.58 2.76 -0.91
C ALA A 75 -4.06 4.22 -0.94
N LEU A 76 -4.42 4.74 0.21
CA LEU A 76 -4.95 6.09 0.38
C LEU A 76 -3.98 6.96 1.16
N ALA A 77 -3.40 7.98 0.52
CA ALA A 77 -2.50 8.93 1.18
C ALA A 77 -3.21 9.77 2.24
N THR A 78 -4.50 10.11 2.00
CA THR A 78 -5.37 10.76 2.99
C THR A 78 -6.68 10.00 3.13
N ARG A 79 -7.21 9.95 4.36
CA ARG A 79 -8.46 9.28 4.72
C ARG A 79 -9.27 10.18 5.65
N ASN A 80 -10.59 10.07 5.60
CA ASN A 80 -11.51 10.72 6.55
C ASN A 80 -11.23 12.21 6.73
N LEU A 81 -10.92 12.92 5.64
CA LEU A 81 -10.74 14.37 5.62
C LEU A 81 -11.80 15.00 4.72
N PRO A 82 -12.32 16.17 5.09
CA PRO A 82 -13.10 16.99 4.16
C PRO A 82 -12.29 17.30 2.90
N LEU A 83 -12.93 17.27 1.74
CA LEU A 83 -12.21 17.44 0.45
C LEU A 83 -11.41 18.75 0.39
N ASN A 84 -11.92 19.83 0.99
CA ASN A 84 -11.21 21.12 1.06
C ASN A 84 -9.94 21.11 1.93
N GLN A 85 -9.70 20.06 2.71
CA GLN A 85 -8.50 19.90 3.55
C GLN A 85 -7.48 18.96 2.91
N VAL A 86 -7.84 18.25 1.84
CA VAL A 86 -6.97 17.24 1.23
C VAL A 86 -5.67 17.87 0.72
N SER A 87 -5.75 18.90 -0.14
CA SER A 87 -4.55 19.57 -0.68
C SER A 87 -3.61 20.04 0.43
N ALA A 88 -4.14 20.75 1.42
CA ALA A 88 -3.35 21.27 2.55
C ALA A 88 -2.74 20.15 3.45
N SER A 89 -3.28 18.93 3.42
CA SER A 89 -2.79 17.80 4.19
C SER A 89 -1.70 17.00 3.47
N LEU A 90 -1.52 17.21 2.16
CA LEU A 90 -0.49 16.55 1.38
C LEU A 90 0.87 17.21 1.57
N SER A 91 1.91 16.40 1.62
CA SER A 91 3.30 16.84 1.63
C SER A 91 4.18 15.78 0.96
N VAL A 92 5.36 16.19 0.51
CA VAL A 92 6.37 15.27 -0.04
C VAL A 92 6.64 14.12 0.93
N GLU A 93 6.82 14.44 2.23
CA GLU A 93 7.07 13.44 3.25
C GLU A 93 5.92 12.44 3.40
N ARG A 94 4.67 12.92 3.45
CA ARG A 94 3.49 12.06 3.57
C ARG A 94 3.38 11.10 2.40
N ILE A 95 3.50 11.59 1.16
CA ILE A 95 3.40 10.77 -0.04
C ILE A 95 4.54 9.75 -0.12
N THR A 96 5.77 10.18 0.16
CA THR A 96 6.94 9.30 0.20
C THR A 96 6.78 8.21 1.25
N LYS A 97 6.34 8.56 2.46
CA LYS A 97 6.08 7.59 3.54
C LYS A 97 4.98 6.59 3.14
N SER A 98 3.88 7.08 2.57
CA SER A 98 2.77 6.23 2.10
C SER A 98 3.22 5.29 0.97
N GLY A 99 4.01 5.79 0.01
CA GLY A 99 4.58 4.99 -1.07
C GLY A 99 5.50 3.87 -0.55
N LYS A 100 6.37 4.17 0.42
CA LYS A 100 7.23 3.17 1.08
C LYS A 100 6.44 2.10 1.82
N LEU A 101 5.41 2.50 2.57
CA LEU A 101 4.54 1.56 3.27
C LEU A 101 3.83 0.63 2.30
N LEU A 102 3.28 1.16 1.22
CA LEU A 102 2.64 0.37 0.18
C LEU A 102 3.63 -0.59 -0.48
N TYR A 103 4.82 -0.09 -0.89
CA TYR A 103 5.87 -0.89 -1.52
C TYR A 103 6.30 -2.06 -0.63
N ASN A 104 6.63 -1.78 0.63
CA ASN A 104 7.07 -2.79 1.57
C ASN A 104 5.98 -3.83 1.86
N SER A 105 4.73 -3.38 1.96
CA SER A 105 3.60 -4.29 2.13
C SER A 105 3.41 -5.20 0.91
N ILE A 106 3.50 -4.66 -0.30
CA ILE A 106 3.37 -5.47 -1.52
C ILE A 106 4.48 -6.53 -1.59
N MET A 107 5.71 -6.19 -1.22
CA MET A 107 6.81 -7.15 -1.17
C MET A 107 6.62 -8.23 -0.10
N ARG A 108 6.29 -7.82 1.12
CA ARG A 108 6.25 -8.68 2.30
C ARG A 108 4.94 -9.46 2.41
N ASP A 109 3.81 -8.74 2.26
CA ASP A 109 2.48 -9.26 2.56
C ASP A 109 1.83 -9.93 1.33
N PHE A 110 2.21 -9.52 0.11
CA PHE A 110 1.71 -10.09 -1.15
C PHE A 110 2.76 -10.88 -1.94
N ARG A 111 4.02 -10.93 -1.48
CA ARG A 111 5.12 -11.68 -2.10
C ARG A 111 5.42 -11.28 -3.54
N ILE A 112 5.19 -10.02 -3.89
CA ILE A 112 5.52 -9.48 -5.22
C ILE A 112 6.90 -8.84 -5.13
N SER A 113 7.88 -9.44 -5.80
CA SER A 113 9.24 -8.90 -5.84
C SER A 113 9.32 -7.70 -6.75
N ASN A 114 9.95 -6.61 -6.26
CA ASN A 114 10.20 -5.40 -7.03
C ASN A 114 8.93 -4.76 -7.63
N PRO A 115 7.91 -4.46 -6.81
CA PRO A 115 6.61 -4.01 -7.29
C PRO A 115 6.67 -2.63 -7.96
N ARG A 116 5.80 -2.44 -8.94
CA ARG A 116 5.60 -1.18 -9.65
C ARG A 116 4.46 -0.40 -9.01
N LEU A 117 4.73 0.82 -8.56
CA LEU A 117 3.75 1.70 -7.94
C LEU A 117 3.29 2.79 -8.92
N ALA A 118 1.99 2.97 -9.06
CA ALA A 118 1.40 4.13 -9.70
C ALA A 118 1.02 5.17 -8.64
N ILE A 119 1.45 6.39 -8.82
CA ILE A 119 1.09 7.54 -7.98
C ILE A 119 0.09 8.39 -8.77
N LEU A 120 -1.12 8.57 -8.24
CA LEU A 120 -2.14 9.37 -8.90
C LEU A 120 -1.87 10.86 -8.69
N ALA A 121 -2.30 11.67 -9.63
CA ALA A 121 -2.35 13.12 -9.51
C ALA A 121 -3.46 13.54 -8.54
N LEU A 122 -3.35 14.70 -7.93
CA LEU A 122 -4.42 15.30 -7.13
C LEU A 122 -5.43 16.01 -8.03
N ASN A 123 -4.91 16.84 -8.95
CA ASN A 123 -5.72 17.73 -9.76
C ASN A 123 -6.13 17.11 -11.10
N PRO A 124 -7.22 17.60 -11.70
CA PRO A 124 -7.61 17.21 -13.05
C PRO A 124 -6.46 17.40 -14.06
N LYS A 125 -6.31 16.45 -14.99
CA LYS A 125 -5.25 16.45 -16.01
C LYS A 125 -3.83 16.57 -15.44
N ALA A 126 -3.62 16.09 -14.21
CA ALA A 126 -2.36 16.24 -13.47
C ALA A 126 -1.88 17.71 -13.39
N GLY A 127 -2.81 18.62 -13.06
CA GLY A 127 -2.52 20.04 -12.87
C GLY A 127 -2.37 20.86 -14.17
N ASP A 128 -2.43 20.22 -15.34
CA ASP A 128 -2.31 20.88 -16.66
C ASP A 128 -1.15 21.91 -16.71
N ASN A 129 0.06 21.49 -16.36
CA ASN A 129 1.27 22.32 -16.25
C ASN A 129 1.13 23.52 -15.27
N GLY A 130 0.35 23.35 -14.20
CA GLY A 130 0.15 24.36 -13.17
C GLY A 130 -1.07 25.26 -13.37
N LEU A 131 -1.82 25.09 -14.47
CA LEU A 131 -3.05 25.85 -14.72
C LEU A 131 -4.21 25.43 -13.81
N LEU A 132 -4.21 24.17 -13.37
CA LEU A 132 -5.26 23.58 -12.55
C LEU A 132 -4.77 23.19 -11.14
N GLY A 133 -3.69 23.78 -10.68
CA GLY A 133 -3.04 23.50 -9.41
C GLY A 133 -1.57 23.18 -9.57
N SER A 134 -0.76 23.42 -8.54
CA SER A 134 0.69 23.25 -8.56
C SER A 134 1.16 22.03 -7.74
N GLU A 135 0.24 21.33 -7.06
CA GLU A 135 0.57 20.25 -6.14
C GLU A 135 1.31 19.08 -6.82
N GLU A 136 1.05 18.85 -8.12
CA GLU A 136 1.79 17.85 -8.89
C GLU A 136 3.26 18.22 -9.02
N GLN A 137 3.56 19.49 -9.27
CA GLN A 137 4.94 19.98 -9.46
C GLN A 137 5.66 20.19 -8.13
N GLU A 138 4.96 20.71 -7.12
CA GLU A 138 5.57 21.10 -5.84
C GLU A 138 5.64 19.98 -4.83
N ILE A 139 4.73 18.98 -4.91
CA ILE A 139 4.58 17.95 -3.89
C ILE A 139 4.70 16.54 -4.48
N ILE A 140 3.88 16.19 -5.52
CA ILE A 140 3.75 14.79 -5.93
C ILE A 140 4.97 14.33 -6.73
N THR A 141 5.43 15.14 -7.70
CA THR A 141 6.63 14.81 -8.49
C THR A 141 7.89 14.70 -7.61
N PRO A 142 8.18 15.65 -6.69
CA PRO A 142 9.29 15.50 -5.75
C PRO A 142 9.19 14.25 -4.86
N ALA A 143 7.97 13.84 -4.47
CA ALA A 143 7.77 12.62 -3.70
C ALA A 143 8.06 11.36 -4.53
N ILE A 144 7.67 11.35 -5.81
CA ILE A 144 8.01 10.26 -6.74
C ILE A 144 9.53 10.17 -6.93
N GLU A 145 10.20 11.30 -7.15
CA GLU A 145 11.66 11.37 -7.28
C GLU A 145 12.37 10.85 -6.03
N ALA A 146 11.87 11.18 -4.84
CA ALA A 146 12.41 10.66 -3.58
C ALA A 146 12.24 9.12 -3.48
N LEU A 147 11.09 8.58 -3.88
CA LEU A 147 10.87 7.13 -3.91
C LEU A 147 11.82 6.43 -4.91
N VAL A 148 11.96 6.99 -6.11
CA VAL A 148 12.87 6.46 -7.15
C VAL A 148 14.33 6.53 -6.67
N GLY A 149 14.72 7.63 -6.00
CA GLY A 149 16.06 7.78 -5.41
C GLY A 149 16.39 6.70 -4.36
N GLU A 150 15.39 6.09 -3.74
CA GLU A 150 15.53 4.95 -2.82
C GLU A 150 15.41 3.57 -3.50
N GLY A 151 15.31 3.54 -4.82
CA GLY A 151 15.23 2.30 -5.61
C GLY A 151 13.82 1.74 -5.74
N ILE A 152 12.78 2.49 -5.37
CA ILE A 152 11.38 2.08 -5.52
C ILE A 152 10.90 2.43 -6.93
N GLN A 153 10.28 1.48 -7.62
CA GLN A 153 9.69 1.70 -8.93
C GLN A 153 8.36 2.46 -8.79
N ALA A 154 8.43 3.79 -8.68
CA ALA A 154 7.29 4.69 -8.59
C ALA A 154 7.14 5.51 -9.88
N PHE A 155 5.92 5.59 -10.40
CA PHE A 155 5.59 6.22 -11.67
C PHE A 155 4.39 7.16 -11.52
N GLY A 156 4.35 8.25 -12.26
CA GLY A 156 3.28 9.24 -12.22
C GLY A 156 3.80 10.67 -12.30
N PRO A 157 3.02 11.69 -11.90
CA PRO A 157 1.63 11.58 -11.43
C PRO A 157 0.64 11.28 -12.57
N TYR A 158 -0.25 10.34 -12.38
CA TYR A 158 -1.24 9.95 -13.38
C TYR A 158 -2.60 10.62 -13.11
N PRO A 159 -3.24 11.24 -14.11
CA PRO A 159 -4.63 11.66 -14.01
C PRO A 159 -5.54 10.44 -13.82
N ALA A 160 -6.36 10.44 -12.76
CA ALA A 160 -7.13 9.27 -12.37
C ALA A 160 -8.12 8.80 -13.45
N ASP A 161 -8.75 9.74 -14.17
CA ASP A 161 -9.71 9.46 -15.25
C ASP A 161 -9.09 8.60 -16.37
N LYS A 162 -7.92 9.00 -16.88
CA LYS A 162 -7.21 8.23 -17.91
C LYS A 162 -6.60 6.96 -17.35
N PHE A 163 -6.06 7.01 -16.14
CA PHE A 163 -5.38 5.88 -15.52
C PHE A 163 -6.32 4.68 -15.36
N PHE A 164 -7.53 4.91 -14.90
CA PHE A 164 -8.53 3.86 -14.77
C PHE A 164 -9.30 3.62 -16.08
N GLY A 165 -9.63 4.69 -16.84
CA GLY A 165 -10.39 4.59 -18.09
C GLY A 165 -9.68 3.83 -19.19
N ASP A 166 -8.37 4.01 -19.31
CA ASP A 166 -7.52 3.35 -20.32
C ASP A 166 -6.88 2.06 -19.80
N SER A 167 -7.32 1.55 -18.66
CA SER A 167 -6.80 0.31 -18.02
C SER A 167 -5.30 0.31 -17.72
N TYR A 168 -4.67 1.48 -17.57
CA TYR A 168 -3.24 1.56 -17.19
C TYR A 168 -2.94 0.88 -15.85
N TRP A 169 -3.92 0.82 -14.96
CA TRP A 169 -3.82 0.19 -13.65
C TRP A 169 -3.37 -1.30 -13.72
N GLU A 170 -3.64 -2.00 -14.81
CA GLU A 170 -3.24 -3.40 -15.00
C GLU A 170 -1.71 -3.59 -15.07
N GLN A 171 -0.96 -2.52 -15.28
CA GLN A 171 0.49 -2.55 -15.39
C GLN A 171 1.20 -2.35 -14.03
N PHE A 172 0.45 -2.17 -12.94
CA PHE A 172 0.97 -1.82 -11.64
C PHE A 172 0.53 -2.80 -10.56
N ASP A 173 1.39 -3.01 -9.58
CA ASP A 173 1.13 -3.89 -8.45
C ASP A 173 0.46 -3.16 -7.28
N GLY A 174 0.63 -1.84 -7.23
CA GLY A 174 0.01 -0.97 -6.26
C GLY A 174 -0.22 0.44 -6.78
N ILE A 175 -1.27 1.06 -6.28
CA ILE A 175 -1.71 2.40 -6.66
C ILE A 175 -1.79 3.25 -5.39
N LEU A 176 -1.21 4.44 -5.38
CA LEU A 176 -1.37 5.41 -4.32
C LEU A 176 -2.31 6.52 -4.78
N ALA A 177 -3.50 6.53 -4.22
CA ALA A 177 -4.48 7.59 -4.43
C ALA A 177 -4.29 8.70 -3.39
N MET A 178 -4.52 9.96 -3.78
CA MET A 178 -4.31 11.11 -2.91
C MET A 178 -5.41 11.25 -1.87
N TYR A 179 -6.65 10.86 -2.18
CA TYR A 179 -7.78 10.94 -1.27
C TYR A 179 -8.78 9.80 -1.45
N TYR A 180 -9.73 9.71 -0.55
CA TYR A 180 -10.60 8.56 -0.34
C TYR A 180 -11.41 8.19 -1.60
N GLU A 181 -12.21 9.12 -2.15
CA GLU A 181 -13.07 8.82 -3.30
C GLU A 181 -12.28 8.58 -4.58
N GLN A 182 -11.09 9.19 -4.73
CA GLN A 182 -10.22 8.94 -5.87
C GLN A 182 -9.77 7.47 -5.95
N GLY A 183 -9.60 6.83 -4.80
CA GLY A 183 -9.25 5.41 -4.73
C GLY A 183 -10.48 4.50 -4.70
N LEU A 184 -11.46 4.81 -3.86
CA LEU A 184 -12.58 3.93 -3.59
C LEU A 184 -13.58 3.84 -4.74
N THR A 185 -13.86 4.95 -5.42
CA THR A 185 -14.83 4.97 -6.53
C THR A 185 -14.42 4.03 -7.66
N PRO A 186 -13.20 4.14 -8.25
CA PRO A 186 -12.77 3.20 -9.28
C PRO A 186 -12.59 1.79 -8.72
N PHE A 187 -12.13 1.63 -7.48
CA PHE A 187 -12.02 0.33 -6.85
C PHE A 187 -13.36 -0.40 -6.83
N ARG A 188 -14.43 0.24 -6.36
CA ARG A 188 -15.77 -0.36 -6.32
C ARG A 188 -16.35 -0.58 -7.72
N ALA A 189 -16.09 0.32 -8.67
CA ALA A 189 -16.57 0.18 -10.05
C ALA A 189 -15.91 -1.01 -10.79
N LEU A 190 -14.65 -1.29 -10.50
CA LEU A 190 -13.88 -2.37 -11.12
C LEU A 190 -13.96 -3.69 -10.35
N THR A 191 -14.40 -3.65 -9.09
CA THR A 191 -14.51 -4.83 -8.24
C THR A 191 -15.93 -5.38 -8.28
N VAL A 192 -16.11 -6.56 -8.81
CA VAL A 192 -17.44 -7.22 -8.85
C VAL A 192 -17.74 -7.87 -7.50
N GLU A 193 -16.74 -8.49 -6.87
CA GLU A 193 -16.87 -9.23 -5.61
C GLU A 193 -15.58 -9.15 -4.78
N GLY A 194 -15.69 -9.39 -3.46
CA GLY A 194 -14.54 -9.68 -2.62
C GLY A 194 -13.65 -8.49 -2.25
N SER A 195 -14.26 -7.35 -1.98
CA SER A 195 -13.53 -6.14 -1.51
C SER A 195 -13.06 -6.27 -0.07
N VAL A 196 -11.78 -6.01 0.17
CA VAL A 196 -11.15 -6.06 1.49
C VAL A 196 -10.42 -4.76 1.78
N ASN A 197 -10.59 -4.24 2.98
CA ASN A 197 -9.74 -3.19 3.55
C ASN A 197 -8.64 -3.87 4.37
N TYR A 198 -7.40 -3.65 3.99
CA TYR A 198 -6.22 -4.16 4.65
C TYR A 198 -5.41 -3.03 5.28
N LEU A 199 -5.04 -3.18 6.56
CA LEU A 199 -4.24 -2.18 7.27
C LEU A 199 -2.77 -2.58 7.20
N ALA A 200 -2.06 -2.02 6.22
CA ALA A 200 -0.66 -2.32 5.95
C ALA A 200 0.29 -1.54 6.89
N GLY A 201 1.46 -2.11 7.17
CA GLY A 201 2.52 -1.50 7.97
C GLY A 201 2.50 -1.89 9.45
N LEU A 202 1.37 -2.33 9.99
CA LEU A 202 1.28 -2.78 11.39
C LEU A 202 1.94 -4.16 11.60
N PRO A 203 2.43 -4.45 12.81
CA PRO A 203 2.85 -5.79 13.19
C PRO A 203 1.67 -6.78 13.18
N LEU A 204 0.51 -6.38 13.68
CA LEU A 204 -0.74 -7.13 13.58
C LEU A 204 -1.25 -7.11 12.14
N ILE A 205 -1.58 -8.27 11.60
CA ILE A 205 -2.31 -8.38 10.35
C ILE A 205 -3.77 -8.08 10.62
N CYS A 206 -4.28 -6.99 10.05
CA CYS A 206 -5.66 -6.56 10.24
C CYS A 206 -6.36 -6.40 8.91
N THR A 207 -7.45 -7.14 8.72
CA THR A 207 -8.31 -7.09 7.52
C THR A 207 -9.76 -6.88 7.92
N ALA A 208 -10.51 -6.23 7.04
CA ALA A 208 -11.96 -6.04 7.18
C ALA A 208 -12.62 -6.15 5.81
N PRO A 209 -13.87 -6.62 5.69
CA PRO A 209 -14.60 -6.50 4.45
C PRO A 209 -14.82 -5.04 4.10
N GLU A 210 -14.53 -4.65 2.86
CA GLU A 210 -14.84 -3.30 2.35
C GLU A 210 -16.25 -3.32 1.78
N ILE A 211 -17.23 -3.15 2.66
CA ILE A 211 -18.65 -3.13 2.32
C ILE A 211 -19.28 -1.83 2.84
N THR A 212 -20.35 -1.39 2.19
CA THR A 212 -21.17 -0.30 2.71
C THR A 212 -21.91 -0.78 3.94
N ASP A 213 -21.89 0.03 5.01
CA ASP A 213 -22.67 -0.24 6.21
C ASP A 213 -24.15 -0.33 5.83
N ASN A 214 -24.71 -1.51 5.99
CA ASN A 214 -26.10 -1.76 5.67
C ASN A 214 -26.76 -2.43 6.88
N LEU A 215 -26.94 -1.66 7.94
CA LEU A 215 -27.60 -2.14 9.17
C LEU A 215 -29.05 -2.59 8.91
N GLU A 216 -29.68 -2.01 7.89
CA GLU A 216 -31.09 -2.35 7.56
C GLU A 216 -31.30 -3.84 7.24
N ILE A 217 -30.25 -4.56 6.81
CA ILE A 217 -30.32 -6.00 6.55
C ILE A 217 -30.01 -6.86 7.78
N ALA A 218 -29.64 -6.25 8.91
CA ALA A 218 -29.34 -6.98 10.14
C ALA A 218 -30.54 -7.83 10.60
N GLY A 219 -30.31 -9.09 10.88
CA GLY A 219 -31.36 -10.05 11.27
C GLY A 219 -32.21 -10.61 10.12
N LYS A 220 -32.06 -10.14 8.87
CA LYS A 220 -32.86 -10.60 7.71
C LYS A 220 -32.23 -11.80 6.98
N ASN A 221 -31.04 -12.22 7.35
CA ASN A 221 -30.31 -13.36 6.74
C ASN A 221 -30.09 -13.22 5.21
N ILE A 222 -29.88 -11.98 4.75
CA ILE A 222 -29.66 -11.64 3.33
C ILE A 222 -28.29 -10.99 3.08
N ALA A 223 -27.45 -10.89 4.12
CA ALA A 223 -26.11 -10.33 4.00
C ALA A 223 -25.22 -11.24 3.13
N ASP A 224 -24.48 -10.63 2.20
CA ASP A 224 -23.51 -11.36 1.39
C ASP A 224 -22.21 -11.62 2.20
N PRO A 225 -21.80 -12.88 2.39
CA PRO A 225 -20.60 -13.22 3.13
C PRO A 225 -19.30 -13.11 2.30
N ILE A 226 -19.36 -12.81 1.00
CA ILE A 226 -18.22 -12.91 0.08
C ILE A 226 -17.05 -12.03 0.55
N SER A 227 -17.27 -10.74 0.82
CA SER A 227 -16.21 -9.83 1.25
C SER A 227 -15.59 -10.23 2.60
N MET A 228 -16.40 -10.76 3.55
CA MET A 228 -15.87 -11.28 4.82
C MET A 228 -15.00 -12.51 4.60
N ARG A 229 -15.41 -13.41 3.71
CA ARG A 229 -14.61 -14.59 3.35
C ARG A 229 -13.28 -14.20 2.71
N HIS A 230 -13.27 -13.22 1.81
CA HIS A 230 -12.05 -12.68 1.22
C HIS A 230 -11.15 -12.01 2.25
N ALA A 231 -11.72 -11.29 3.23
CA ALA A 231 -10.95 -10.72 4.33
C ALA A 231 -10.24 -11.81 5.17
N ILE A 232 -10.93 -12.91 5.46
CA ILE A 232 -10.34 -14.06 6.17
C ILE A 232 -9.22 -14.70 5.33
N TYR A 233 -9.44 -14.96 4.05
CA TYR A 233 -8.42 -15.56 3.18
C TYR A 233 -7.21 -14.65 3.04
N LEU A 234 -7.41 -13.35 2.82
CA LEU A 234 -6.32 -12.40 2.75
C LEU A 234 -5.49 -12.38 4.05
N ALA A 235 -6.14 -12.43 5.23
CA ALA A 235 -5.46 -12.49 6.51
C ALA A 235 -4.56 -13.74 6.64
N ILE A 236 -5.09 -14.90 6.23
CA ILE A 236 -4.35 -16.17 6.25
C ILE A 236 -3.16 -16.14 5.29
N ASP A 237 -3.38 -15.68 4.06
CA ASP A 237 -2.32 -15.61 3.05
C ASP A 237 -1.23 -14.60 3.44
N THR A 238 -1.63 -13.43 3.95
CA THR A 238 -0.68 -12.44 4.47
C THR A 238 0.16 -13.00 5.62
N PHE A 239 -0.45 -13.77 6.54
CA PHE A 239 0.28 -14.40 7.63
C PHE A 239 1.34 -15.38 7.10
N ARG A 240 0.98 -16.25 6.17
CA ARG A 240 1.90 -17.20 5.54
C ARG A 240 3.02 -16.46 4.79
N HIS A 241 2.67 -15.43 4.00
CA HIS A 241 3.62 -14.63 3.25
C HIS A 241 4.63 -13.93 4.16
N ARG A 242 4.18 -13.38 5.30
CA ARG A 242 5.08 -12.77 6.29
C ARG A 242 6.04 -13.78 6.88
N LEU A 243 5.57 -14.97 7.26
CA LEU A 243 6.45 -16.03 7.76
C LEU A 243 7.54 -16.37 6.74
N GLU A 244 7.15 -16.63 5.49
CA GLU A 244 8.08 -16.96 4.42
C GLU A 244 9.02 -15.82 4.04
N TYR A 245 8.62 -14.56 4.19
CA TYR A 245 9.45 -13.39 3.93
C TYR A 245 10.43 -13.12 5.08
N ASP A 246 9.95 -13.17 6.32
CA ASP A 246 10.72 -12.76 7.49
C ASP A 246 11.69 -13.84 7.98
N GLU A 247 11.35 -15.14 7.85
CA GLU A 247 12.16 -16.25 8.35
C GLU A 247 13.58 -16.27 7.75
N PRO A 248 13.78 -16.15 6.43
CA PRO A 248 15.12 -16.07 5.85
C PRO A 248 15.92 -14.84 6.29
N MET A 249 15.23 -13.75 6.69
CA MET A 249 15.86 -12.50 7.12
C MET A 249 16.28 -12.49 8.57
N ARG A 250 15.78 -13.44 9.41
CA ARG A 250 16.17 -13.55 10.84
C ARG A 250 17.64 -13.91 11.04
N ASN A 251 18.18 -14.72 10.14
CA ASN A 251 19.59 -15.12 10.18
C ASN A 251 20.14 -15.23 8.75
N PRO A 252 20.37 -14.09 8.10
CA PRO A 252 20.85 -14.09 6.73
C PRO A 252 22.25 -14.70 6.68
N LEU A 253 22.47 -15.59 5.71
CA LEU A 253 23.80 -16.12 5.45
C LEU A 253 24.79 -14.96 5.26
N GLN A 254 25.91 -15.00 5.98
CA GLN A 254 26.96 -14.01 5.76
C GLN A 254 27.43 -14.10 4.31
N LYS A 255 27.50 -12.97 3.61
CA LYS A 255 28.11 -12.92 2.27
C LYS A 255 29.57 -13.35 2.41
N LEU A 256 29.84 -14.62 2.12
CA LEU A 256 31.21 -15.15 2.02
C LEU A 256 31.93 -14.57 0.79
N TYR A 257 31.24 -13.80 -0.03
CA TYR A 257 31.75 -13.17 -1.22
C TYR A 257 32.34 -11.80 -0.84
N LYS A 258 33.67 -11.71 -0.76
CA LYS A 258 34.32 -10.43 -0.96
C LYS A 258 34.13 -10.12 -2.45
N GLU A 259 33.41 -9.06 -2.78
CA GLU A 259 33.44 -8.52 -4.13
C GLU A 259 34.91 -8.36 -4.53
N ARG A 260 35.41 -9.22 -5.38
CA ARG A 260 36.64 -8.94 -6.08
C ARG A 260 36.34 -7.68 -6.88
N ARG A 261 36.98 -6.57 -6.55
CA ARG A 261 37.00 -5.41 -7.44
C ARG A 261 37.32 -5.94 -8.81
N ASP A 262 36.44 -5.66 -9.76
CA ASP A 262 36.69 -5.95 -11.16
C ASP A 262 37.86 -5.07 -11.60
N ASP A 263 39.07 -5.64 -11.57
CA ASP A 263 40.28 -4.99 -12.08
C ASP A 263 40.39 -5.11 -13.61
N SER A 264 39.33 -5.55 -14.30
CA SER A 264 39.30 -5.70 -15.76
C SER A 264 39.56 -4.39 -16.51
N GLU A 265 39.24 -3.24 -15.94
CA GLU A 265 39.59 -1.93 -16.50
C GLU A 265 41.09 -1.61 -16.45
N LYS A 266 41.90 -2.34 -15.65
CA LYS A 266 43.33 -2.11 -15.52
C LYS A 266 44.17 -2.94 -16.47
N VAL A 267 43.61 -3.93 -17.11
CA VAL A 267 44.34 -4.71 -18.14
C VAL A 267 44.30 -3.95 -19.46
N ARG A 268 45.18 -2.99 -19.63
CA ARG A 268 45.46 -2.46 -20.96
C ARG A 268 46.11 -3.58 -21.77
N PHE A 269 45.38 -4.17 -22.69
CA PHE A 269 45.93 -5.01 -23.70
C PHE A 269 46.94 -4.20 -24.56
N SER A 270 48.24 -4.31 -24.28
CA SER A 270 49.27 -3.82 -25.18
C SER A 270 49.34 -4.79 -26.35
N ILE A 271 48.81 -4.38 -27.49
CA ILE A 271 48.96 -5.10 -28.75
C ILE A 271 50.47 -5.08 -29.08
N PRO A 272 51.15 -6.23 -29.14
CA PRO A 272 52.56 -6.25 -29.53
C PRO A 272 52.69 -5.69 -30.94
N LYS A 273 53.48 -4.62 -31.11
CA LYS A 273 53.82 -4.11 -32.45
C LYS A 273 54.44 -5.24 -33.26
N ARG A 274 53.84 -5.57 -34.39
CA ARG A 274 54.40 -6.45 -35.40
C ARG A 274 55.78 -5.90 -35.78
N ARG A 275 56.87 -6.63 -35.55
CA ARG A 275 58.19 -6.32 -36.10
C ARG A 275 58.09 -6.47 -37.61
N ASP A 276 58.23 -5.38 -38.36
CA ASP A 276 58.48 -5.37 -39.80
C ASP A 276 59.87 -5.93 -40.04
N ASN A 277 59.97 -7.20 -40.39
CA ASN A 277 61.16 -7.75 -40.96
C ASN A 277 61.21 -7.33 -42.44
N ARG A 278 61.63 -6.10 -42.68
CA ARG A 278 62.17 -5.67 -43.98
C ARG A 278 63.59 -5.24 -43.80
N GLU A 279 64.51 -6.18 -43.87
CA GLU A 279 65.93 -6.02 -44.21
C GLU A 279 66.25 -7.26 -45.06
N GLY A 280 66.44 -7.11 -46.29
CA GLY A 280 67.65 -6.75 -46.98
C GLY A 280 68.05 -7.98 -47.76
N SER A 281 67.74 -8.04 -49.06
CA SER A 281 68.53 -8.80 -50.01
C SER A 281 69.02 -7.82 -51.08
N ASN A 282 70.27 -7.35 -50.87
CA ASN A 282 71.16 -7.00 -51.95
C ASN A 282 71.97 -8.26 -52.26
N ASP A 283 71.88 -8.72 -53.42
CA ASP A 283 72.83 -9.13 -54.46
C ASP A 283 72.15 -10.06 -55.43
#